data_5070517c4f9b278b280715c0c18370e1
#
_entry.id   5070517c4f9b278b280715c0c18370e1
#
_cell.length_a   1.000
_cell.length_b   1.000
_cell.length_c   1.000
_cell.angle_alpha   90.00
_cell.angle_beta   90.00
_cell.angle_gamma   90.00
#
_symmetry.space_group_name_H-M   'P 1'
#
loop_
_entity.id
_entity.type
_entity.pdbx_description
1 polymer ?
#
loop_
_entity_poly.entity_id
_entity_poly.type
_entity_poly.pdbx_seq_one_letter_code
_entity_poly.pdbx_strand_id
1 'polypeptide(L)' 'MDPYIGLVELFEKAGLLVKDGNKLKYTQPDGTEIKEFRKNWIPEKLQIIIDDFED' A
#
# COMPACT_ATOMS: atom_id res chain seq x y z
N MET A 1 -8.33 17.93 -1.57
CA MET A 1 -7.72 16.70 -2.10
C MET A 1 -7.03 15.94 -0.97
N ASP A 2 -7.31 14.68 -0.86
CA ASP A 2 -6.75 13.85 0.20
C ASP A 2 -5.33 13.43 -0.17
N PRO A 3 -4.30 13.80 0.60
CA PRO A 3 -2.91 13.45 0.27
C PRO A 3 -2.65 11.94 0.29
N TYR A 4 -3.46 11.18 1.00
CA TYR A 4 -3.27 9.74 1.07
C TYR A 4 -3.66 9.02 -0.21
N ILE A 5 -4.55 9.61 -1.00
CA ILE A 5 -4.91 9.05 -2.30
C ILE A 5 -3.68 9.10 -3.22
N GLY A 6 -2.92 10.18 -3.16
CA GLY A 6 -1.70 10.30 -3.94
C GLY A 6 -0.65 9.29 -3.53
N LEU A 7 -0.55 8.98 -2.23
CA LEU A 7 0.40 7.98 -1.75
C LEU A 7 0.05 6.59 -2.27
N VAL A 8 -1.23 6.23 -2.27
CA VAL A 8 -1.65 4.93 -2.79
C VAL A 8 -1.27 4.80 -4.25
N GLU A 9 -1.53 5.82 -5.04
CA GLU A 9 -1.18 5.81 -6.46
C GLU A 9 0.33 5.72 -6.66
N LEU A 10 1.08 6.43 -5.83
CA LEU A 10 2.54 6.40 -5.91
C LEU A 10 3.07 4.99 -5.64
N PHE A 11 2.55 4.33 -4.62
CA PHE A 11 2.96 2.96 -4.29
C PHE A 11 2.58 1.98 -5.40
N GLU A 12 1.43 2.19 -6.05
CA GLU A 12 1.06 1.36 -7.19
C GLU A 12 2.06 1.51 -8.34
N LYS A 13 2.45 2.74 -8.63
CA LYS A 13 3.42 3.01 -9.69
C LYS A 13 4.78 2.43 -9.37
N ALA A 14 5.15 2.45 -8.10
CA ALA A 14 6.42 1.90 -7.66
C ALA A 14 6.46 0.38 -7.68
N GLY A 15 5.31 -0.26 -7.88
CA GLY A 15 5.22 -1.71 -7.89
C GLY A 15 5.05 -2.33 -6.52
N LEU A 16 4.86 -1.50 -5.50
CA LEU A 16 4.67 -1.98 -4.13
C LEU A 16 3.27 -2.50 -3.90
N LEU A 17 2.29 -1.83 -4.49
CA LEU A 17 0.90 -2.26 -4.43
C LEU A 17 0.51 -2.84 -5.77
N VAL A 18 0.12 -4.10 -5.76
CA VAL A 18 -0.29 -4.81 -6.97
C VAL A 18 -1.81 -4.92 -6.96
N LYS A 19 -2.42 -4.50 -8.05
CA LYS A 19 -3.86 -4.58 -8.18
C LYS A 19 -4.30 -6.02 -8.41
N ASP A 20 -5.11 -6.54 -7.51
CA ASP A 20 -5.64 -7.90 -7.60
C ASP A 20 -7.17 -7.82 -7.52
N GLY A 21 -7.83 -7.75 -8.66
CA GLY A 21 -9.26 -7.56 -8.72
C GLY A 21 -9.67 -6.21 -8.14
N ASN A 22 -10.45 -6.22 -7.08
CA ASN A 22 -10.88 -5.00 -6.40
C ASN A 22 -9.99 -4.65 -5.21
N LYS A 23 -8.91 -5.41 -5.00
CA LYS A 23 -8.02 -5.21 -3.87
C LYS A 23 -6.62 -4.86 -4.32
N LEU A 24 -5.88 -4.23 -3.43
CA LEU A 24 -4.46 -3.96 -3.63
C LEU A 24 -3.68 -4.84 -2.67
N LYS A 25 -2.67 -5.51 -3.20
CA LYS A 25 -1.83 -6.40 -2.41
C LYS A 25 -0.47 -5.76 -2.20
N TYR A 26 0.00 -5.76 -0.97
CA TYR A 26 1.33 -5.31 -0.62
C TYR A 26 2.11 -6.48 -0.04
N THR A 27 3.29 -6.74 -0.57
CA THR A 27 4.18 -7.77 -0.05
C THR A 27 5.26 -7.11 0.80
N GLN A 28 5.29 -7.48 2.07
CA GLN A 28 6.30 -6.96 2.99
C GLN A 28 7.66 -7.61 2.73
N PRO A 29 8.76 -6.95 3.13
CA PRO A 29 10.10 -7.51 2.93
C PRO A 29 10.32 -8.87 3.60
N ASP A 30 9.54 -9.16 4.64
CA ASP A 30 9.63 -10.47 5.32
C ASP A 30 8.84 -11.57 4.61
N GLY A 31 8.09 -11.23 3.56
CA GLY A 31 7.31 -12.18 2.80
C GLY A 31 5.82 -12.17 3.12
N THR A 32 5.40 -11.38 4.10
CA THR A 32 3.98 -11.29 4.45
C THR A 32 3.22 -10.50 3.39
N GLU A 33 2.06 -11.02 2.99
CA GLU A 33 1.21 -10.35 2.02
C GLU A 33 -0.01 -9.73 2.70
N ILE A 34 -0.29 -8.47 2.39
CA ILE A 34 -1.44 -7.76 2.92
C ILE A 34 -2.34 -7.39 1.75
N LYS A 35 -3.57 -7.90 1.76
CA LYS A 35 -4.56 -7.60 0.73
C LYS A 35 -5.70 -6.82 1.34
N GLU A 36 -5.96 -5.64 0.80
CA GLU A 36 -7.04 -4.79 1.28
C GLU A 36 -7.67 -4.05 0.12
N PHE A 37 -8.94 -3.68 0.26
CA PHE A 37 -9.59 -2.84 -0.72
C PHE A 37 -8.87 -1.48 -0.79
N ARG A 38 -8.90 -0.86 -1.97
CA ARG A 38 -8.25 0.43 -2.16
C ARG A 38 -8.73 1.46 -1.12
N LYS A 39 -10.03 1.47 -0.81
CA LYS A 39 -10.57 2.39 0.18
C LYS A 39 -10.16 2.06 1.60
N ASN A 40 -9.71 0.84 1.84
CA ASN A 40 -9.25 0.40 3.15
C ASN A 40 -7.75 0.63 3.36
N TRP A 41 -7.05 1.11 2.36
CA TRP A 41 -5.66 1.54 2.52
C TRP A 41 -5.66 2.91 3.19
N ILE A 42 -6.04 2.90 4.48
CA ILE A 42 -6.08 4.10 5.30
C ILE A 42 -4.66 4.48 5.74
N PRO A 43 -4.47 5.71 6.27
CA PRO A 43 -3.13 6.16 6.67
C PRO A 43 -2.39 5.19 7.59
N GLU A 44 -3.10 4.51 8.48
CA GLU A 44 -2.47 3.56 9.39
C GLU A 44 -1.81 2.41 8.65
N LYS A 45 -2.45 1.92 7.59
CA LYS A 45 -1.89 0.84 6.79
C LYS A 45 -0.76 1.34 5.88
N LEU A 46 -0.92 2.54 5.35
CA LEU A 46 0.14 3.14 4.54
C LEU A 46 1.39 3.39 5.38
N GLN A 47 1.22 3.64 6.67
CA GLN A 47 2.35 3.83 7.57
C GLN A 47 3.20 2.56 7.65
N ILE A 48 2.59 1.38 7.56
CA ILE A 48 3.33 0.12 7.56
C ILE A 48 4.30 0.09 6.38
N ILE A 49 3.84 0.53 5.21
CA ILE A 49 4.70 0.57 4.02
C ILE A 49 5.83 1.57 4.20
N ILE A 50 5.51 2.73 4.75
CA ILE A 50 6.50 3.77 4.99
C ILE A 50 7.55 3.28 5.97
N ASP A 51 7.14 2.62 7.05
CA ASP A 51 8.06 2.10 8.05
C ASP A 51 8.99 1.04 7.45
N ASP A 52 8.49 0.21 6.56
CA ASP A 52 9.30 -0.79 5.89
C ASP A 52 10.38 -0.15 5.03
N PHE A 53 10.14 1.05 4.53
CA PHE A 53 11.10 1.78 3.72
C PHE A 53 12.12 2.57 4.52
N GLU A 54 11.74 2.99 5.71
CA GLU A 54 12.61 3.85 6.53
C GLU A 54 13.68 3.07 7.30
N ASP A 55 13.60 1.79 7.27
CA ASP A 55 14.54 0.96 8.02
C ASP A 55 15.99 1.11 7.53
#